data_557a006f49d39a0f4282143090f6ba96
#
_entry.id   557a006f49d39a0f4282143090f6ba96
#
_cell.length_a   1.000
_cell.length_b   1.000
_cell.length_c   1.000
_cell.angle_alpha   90.00
_cell.angle_beta   90.00
_cell.angle_gamma   90.00
#
_symmetry.space_group_name_H-M   'P 1'
#
loop_
_entity.id
_entity.type
_entity.pdbx_description
1 polymer ?
#
loop_
_entity_poly.entity_id
_entity_poly.type
_entity_poly.pdbx_seq_one_letter_code
_entity_poly.pdbx_strand_id
1 'polypeptide(L)'
;KKGENYYLGGLLQFNSSLPLIKENENFQNIINPKISIKMSPDHTKNQSSNFTRLDVNNVYGMNRLASNDSLEGGLSLTYGSEFKRINKVNSRENLVFKIANNTRLDENKNLPTNNQMGQKTSNFFGEISFDPNEFFTTKYNFSTKNNFNDISYENFTTNFNLDKFETSFDYINENDKEDKVSYLKSELKYNFNDTNNISFSTRENIEKDLTEYYNLIYQYKNDCLAASIEYNKSYYEDRDIKPQENIYLKLTIMPFGQIASTPNLKD
;
A
#
# COMPACT_ATOMS: atom_id res chain seq x y z
N LYS A 1 -0.15 -3.10 -43.72
CA LYS A 1 0.34 -1.77 -43.31
C LYS A 1 -0.28 -1.49 -41.96
N LYS A 2 0.51 -1.47 -40.84
CA LYS A 2 0.07 -0.91 -39.57
C LYS A 2 -0.04 0.61 -39.78
N GLY A 3 -1.27 1.14 -39.75
CA GLY A 3 -1.48 2.58 -39.73
C GLY A 3 -0.97 3.14 -38.42
N GLU A 4 -0.24 4.24 -38.47
CA GLU A 4 0.12 5.02 -37.28
C GLU A 4 -1.17 5.69 -36.80
N ASN A 5 -1.60 5.37 -35.56
CA ASN A 5 -2.73 6.04 -34.93
C ASN A 5 -2.17 7.11 -33.98
N TYR A 6 -2.47 8.36 -34.28
CA TYR A 6 -2.15 9.48 -33.38
C TYR A 6 -3.30 9.66 -32.40
N TYR A 7 -2.95 9.84 -31.13
CA TYR A 7 -3.89 10.13 -30.04
C TYR A 7 -3.51 11.48 -29.43
N LEU A 8 -4.43 12.42 -29.50
CA LEU A 8 -4.28 13.74 -28.84
C LEU A 8 -5.31 13.82 -27.72
N GLY A 9 -4.86 13.86 -26.47
CA GLY A 9 -5.70 13.98 -25.28
C GLY A 9 -5.37 15.24 -24.51
N GLY A 10 -6.34 15.76 -23.79
CA GLY A 10 -6.18 16.88 -22.87
C GLY A 10 -7.01 16.63 -21.60
N LEU A 11 -6.50 17.09 -20.44
CA LEU A 11 -7.16 16.96 -19.17
C LEU A 11 -7.04 18.26 -18.40
N LEU A 12 -8.16 18.74 -17.87
CA LEU A 12 -8.24 19.87 -16.98
C LEU A 12 -8.67 19.37 -15.60
N GLN A 13 -7.93 19.79 -14.55
CA GLN A 13 -8.28 19.47 -13.17
C GLN A 13 -8.22 20.71 -12.30
N PHE A 14 -9.23 20.86 -11.47
CA PHE A 14 -9.31 21.88 -10.43
C PHE A 14 -9.41 21.20 -9.07
N ASN A 15 -8.46 21.50 -8.18
CA ASN A 15 -8.42 20.99 -6.80
C ASN A 15 -8.63 22.13 -5.82
N SER A 16 -9.45 21.90 -4.80
CA SER A 16 -9.67 22.82 -3.69
C SER A 16 -9.68 22.07 -2.36
N SER A 17 -9.17 22.72 -1.33
CA SER A 17 -9.24 22.23 0.05
C SER A 17 -9.41 23.39 1.01
N LEU A 18 -10.08 23.13 2.15
CA LEU A 18 -10.37 24.12 3.16
C LEU A 18 -10.02 23.58 4.55
N PRO A 19 -8.77 23.74 5.02
CA PRO A 19 -8.37 23.26 6.33
C PRO A 19 -9.01 24.12 7.46
N LEU A 20 -9.78 23.48 8.31
CA LEU A 20 -10.37 24.04 9.52
C LEU A 20 -9.58 23.54 10.72
N ILE A 21 -9.05 24.44 11.52
CA ILE A 21 -8.15 24.14 12.62
C ILE A 21 -8.81 24.49 13.95
N LYS A 22 -8.76 23.56 14.90
CA LYS A 22 -9.14 23.79 16.30
C LYS A 22 -8.02 23.33 17.20
N GLU A 23 -7.53 24.23 18.05
CA GLU A 23 -6.46 23.95 18.99
C GLU A 23 -6.96 23.96 20.44
N ASN A 24 -6.34 23.14 21.24
CA ASN A 24 -6.37 23.20 22.69
C ASN A 24 -4.94 23.13 23.26
N GLU A 25 -4.77 23.00 24.57
CA GLU A 25 -3.44 22.99 25.19
C GLU A 25 -2.55 21.85 24.69
N ASN A 26 -3.11 20.66 24.48
CA ASN A 26 -2.36 19.44 24.17
C ASN A 26 -2.39 19.02 22.70
N PHE A 27 -3.47 19.39 21.98
CA PHE A 27 -3.73 18.90 20.63
C PHE A 27 -4.14 20.00 19.67
N GLN A 28 -3.72 19.83 18.41
CA GLN A 28 -4.26 20.52 17.25
C GLN A 28 -5.11 19.52 16.46
N ASN A 29 -6.38 19.84 16.23
CA ASN A 29 -7.29 19.06 15.39
C ASN A 29 -7.51 19.82 14.08
N ILE A 30 -7.35 19.12 12.98
CA ILE A 30 -7.50 19.67 11.61
C ILE A 30 -8.56 18.85 10.90
N ILE A 31 -9.59 19.51 10.36
CA ILE A 31 -10.52 18.90 9.40
C ILE A 31 -10.28 19.59 8.07
N ASN A 32 -9.96 18.83 7.04
CA ASN A 32 -9.65 19.35 5.71
C ASN A 32 -10.57 18.71 4.64
N PRO A 33 -11.76 19.29 4.38
CA PRO A 33 -12.56 18.92 3.23
C PRO A 33 -11.79 19.18 1.95
N LYS A 34 -11.88 18.24 1.00
CA LYS A 34 -11.20 18.27 -0.30
C LYS A 34 -12.19 18.01 -1.41
N ILE A 35 -12.03 18.72 -2.51
CA ILE A 35 -12.81 18.55 -3.73
C ILE A 35 -11.90 18.66 -4.95
N SER A 36 -12.16 17.83 -5.94
CA SER A 36 -11.46 17.85 -7.22
C SER A 36 -12.44 17.65 -8.35
N ILE A 37 -12.47 18.58 -9.28
CA ILE A 37 -13.23 18.48 -10.53
C ILE A 37 -12.25 18.16 -11.65
N LYS A 38 -12.54 17.12 -12.42
CA LYS A 38 -11.73 16.67 -13.54
C LYS A 38 -12.58 16.61 -14.79
N MET A 39 -12.06 17.14 -15.88
CA MET A 39 -12.70 17.18 -17.18
C MET A 39 -11.71 16.83 -18.28
N SER A 40 -12.10 15.90 -19.13
CA SER A 40 -11.34 15.46 -20.29
C SER A 40 -12.32 15.06 -21.41
N PRO A 41 -11.94 15.16 -22.68
CA PRO A 41 -12.75 14.58 -23.76
C PRO A 41 -13.03 13.09 -23.51
N ASP A 42 -14.23 12.65 -23.86
CA ASP A 42 -14.65 11.25 -23.63
C ASP A 42 -14.14 10.32 -24.74
N HIS A 43 -12.85 10.08 -24.76
CA HIS A 43 -12.19 9.18 -25.73
C HIS A 43 -11.10 8.32 -25.05
N THR A 44 -11.40 7.82 -23.87
CA THR A 44 -10.51 6.89 -23.17
C THR A 44 -10.30 5.63 -24.02
N LYS A 45 -9.03 5.26 -24.25
CA LYS A 45 -8.71 3.92 -24.78
C LYS A 45 -9.26 2.86 -23.82
N ASN A 46 -9.68 1.72 -24.35
CA ASN A 46 -10.22 0.67 -23.51
C ASN A 46 -9.17 0.17 -22.50
N GLN A 47 -9.44 0.40 -21.23
CA GLN A 47 -8.65 0.02 -20.06
C GLN A 47 -9.47 -0.87 -19.11
N SER A 48 -10.65 -1.37 -19.53
CA SER A 48 -11.59 -2.07 -18.66
C SER A 48 -11.02 -3.32 -18.00
N SER A 49 -10.05 -3.97 -18.64
CA SER A 49 -9.34 -5.15 -18.10
C SER A 49 -8.10 -4.78 -17.26
N ASN A 50 -7.70 -3.52 -17.24
CA ASN A 50 -6.53 -3.09 -16.46
C ASN A 50 -6.91 -2.93 -15.00
N PHE A 51 -6.02 -3.37 -14.14
CA PHE A 51 -6.17 -3.19 -12.72
C PHE A 51 -5.52 -1.89 -12.25
N THR A 52 -6.28 -1.07 -11.54
CA THR A 52 -5.78 0.16 -10.90
C THR A 52 -6.22 0.17 -9.45
N ARG A 53 -5.29 0.25 -8.51
CA ARG A 53 -5.64 0.42 -7.10
C ARG A 53 -5.80 1.89 -6.78
N LEU A 54 -7.04 2.26 -6.44
CA LEU A 54 -7.34 3.59 -5.91
C LEU A 54 -7.43 3.56 -4.38
N ASP A 55 -6.98 4.64 -3.77
CA ASP A 55 -7.07 4.89 -2.34
C ASP A 55 -7.30 6.39 -2.06
N VAL A 56 -7.39 6.75 -0.81
CA VAL A 56 -7.61 8.15 -0.38
C VAL A 56 -6.48 9.12 -0.75
N ASN A 57 -5.29 8.62 -1.09
CA ASN A 57 -4.13 9.44 -1.40
C ASN A 57 -4.03 9.71 -2.92
N ASN A 58 -4.40 8.73 -3.76
CA ASN A 58 -4.27 8.82 -5.21
C ASN A 58 -5.58 9.13 -5.96
N VAL A 59 -6.74 9.00 -5.32
CA VAL A 59 -8.05 9.29 -5.94
C VAL A 59 -8.19 10.72 -6.45
N TYR A 60 -7.42 11.67 -5.91
CA TYR A 60 -7.34 13.06 -6.36
C TYR A 60 -6.28 13.28 -7.44
N GLY A 61 -5.56 12.24 -7.85
CA GLY A 61 -4.51 12.33 -8.86
C GLY A 61 -5.01 12.76 -10.23
N MET A 62 -4.16 13.43 -10.99
CA MET A 62 -4.49 13.91 -12.34
C MET A 62 -4.78 12.74 -13.28
N ASN A 63 -3.91 11.73 -13.32
CA ASN A 63 -4.14 10.48 -14.01
C ASN A 63 -4.27 9.34 -13.00
N ARG A 64 -5.45 8.73 -12.96
CA ARG A 64 -5.75 7.60 -12.07
C ARG A 64 -5.62 6.25 -12.76
N LEU A 65 -5.30 6.25 -14.06
CA LEU A 65 -5.06 5.04 -14.83
C LEU A 65 -3.64 4.54 -14.62
N ALA A 66 -3.44 3.22 -14.61
CA ALA A 66 -2.11 2.62 -14.57
C ALA A 66 -1.34 2.72 -15.91
N SER A 67 -1.91 3.42 -16.90
CA SER A 67 -1.37 3.57 -18.26
C SER A 67 -0.97 5.01 -18.50
N ASN A 68 0.20 5.21 -19.10
CA ASN A 68 0.71 6.53 -19.51
C ASN A 68 0.23 6.95 -20.90
N ASP A 69 -0.38 6.05 -21.66
CA ASP A 69 -0.81 6.28 -23.04
C ASP A 69 -2.33 6.49 -23.17
N SER A 70 -3.04 6.60 -22.06
CA SER A 70 -4.47 6.85 -21.99
C SER A 70 -4.80 7.84 -20.90
N LEU A 71 -5.80 8.70 -21.17
CA LEU A 71 -6.37 9.63 -20.20
C LEU A 71 -7.75 9.18 -19.78
N GLU A 72 -8.11 9.48 -18.54
CA GLU A 72 -9.44 9.27 -18.02
C GLU A 72 -10.41 10.28 -18.62
N GLY A 73 -11.24 9.86 -19.58
CA GLY A 73 -12.22 10.72 -20.24
C GLY A 73 -13.46 11.01 -19.41
N GLY A 74 -14.19 12.06 -19.78
CA GLY A 74 -15.43 12.50 -19.16
C GLY A 74 -15.25 13.52 -18.02
N LEU A 75 -16.37 13.86 -17.37
CA LEU A 75 -16.44 14.77 -16.24
C LEU A 75 -16.59 13.98 -14.94
N SER A 76 -15.72 14.22 -13.97
CA SER A 76 -15.80 13.59 -12.66
C SER A 76 -15.53 14.56 -11.53
N LEU A 77 -16.16 14.29 -10.38
CA LEU A 77 -16.06 15.01 -9.13
C LEU A 77 -15.55 14.05 -8.07
N THR A 78 -14.37 14.33 -7.50
CA THR A 78 -13.84 13.64 -6.32
C THR A 78 -14.06 14.52 -5.11
N TYR A 79 -14.57 13.95 -4.04
CA TYR A 79 -14.80 14.67 -2.79
C TYR A 79 -14.44 13.78 -1.61
N GLY A 80 -14.10 14.41 -0.50
CA GLY A 80 -13.76 13.71 0.73
C GLY A 80 -13.30 14.65 1.82
N SER A 81 -12.82 14.07 2.89
CA SER A 81 -12.31 14.82 4.03
C SER A 81 -11.17 14.07 4.70
N GLU A 82 -10.28 14.84 5.28
CA GLU A 82 -9.19 14.35 6.13
C GLU A 82 -9.35 14.98 7.52
N PHE A 83 -9.32 14.16 8.55
CA PHE A 83 -9.21 14.59 9.94
C PHE A 83 -7.83 14.18 10.46
N LYS A 84 -7.14 15.13 11.12
CA LYS A 84 -5.87 14.88 11.81
C LYS A 84 -5.93 15.41 13.24
N ARG A 85 -5.41 14.63 14.17
CA ARG A 85 -5.10 15.07 15.53
C ARG A 85 -3.60 15.01 15.73
N ILE A 86 -3.00 16.16 15.98
CA ILE A 86 -1.57 16.33 16.20
C ILE A 86 -1.33 16.64 17.67
N ASN A 87 -0.46 15.88 18.31
CA ASN A 87 0.02 16.18 19.65
C ASN A 87 1.01 17.34 19.60
N LYS A 88 0.74 18.43 20.32
CA LYS A 88 1.58 19.66 20.29
C LYS A 88 2.93 19.51 21.00
N VAL A 89 3.07 18.52 21.89
CA VAL A 89 4.32 18.29 22.64
C VAL A 89 5.39 17.66 21.75
N ASN A 90 5.01 16.68 20.94
CA ASN A 90 5.97 15.91 20.14
C ASN A 90 5.70 15.98 18.63
N SER A 91 4.75 16.81 18.19
CA SER A 91 4.34 17.00 16.78
C SER A 91 3.88 15.70 16.08
N ARG A 92 3.49 14.67 16.84
CA ARG A 92 3.04 13.37 16.30
C ARG A 92 1.59 13.45 15.85
N GLU A 93 1.30 12.91 14.68
CA GLU A 93 -0.07 12.71 14.17
C GLU A 93 -0.71 11.50 14.86
N ASN A 94 -1.29 11.71 16.07
CA ASN A 94 -1.85 10.62 16.88
C ASN A 94 -3.02 9.89 16.24
N LEU A 95 -3.85 10.60 15.48
CA LEU A 95 -5.00 10.03 14.80
C LEU A 95 -5.18 10.72 13.45
N VAL A 96 -5.26 9.94 12.40
CA VAL A 96 -5.62 10.38 11.05
C VAL A 96 -6.80 9.55 10.57
N PHE A 97 -7.82 10.22 10.06
CA PHE A 97 -8.95 9.61 9.38
C PHE A 97 -9.13 10.29 8.04
N LYS A 98 -9.18 9.51 6.96
CA LYS A 98 -9.42 10.02 5.61
C LYS A 98 -10.55 9.22 4.97
N ILE A 99 -11.40 9.91 4.22
CA ILE A 99 -12.42 9.29 3.40
C ILE A 99 -12.54 10.03 2.08
N ALA A 100 -12.77 9.31 1.00
CA ALA A 100 -12.96 9.89 -0.32
C ALA A 100 -13.88 9.02 -1.18
N ASN A 101 -14.53 9.67 -2.13
CA ASN A 101 -15.34 9.04 -3.17
C ASN A 101 -15.23 9.85 -4.46
N ASN A 102 -15.51 9.19 -5.60
CA ASN A 102 -15.57 9.85 -6.91
C ASN A 102 -16.92 9.61 -7.56
N THR A 103 -17.51 10.66 -8.11
CA THR A 103 -18.76 10.60 -8.88
C THR A 103 -18.52 11.12 -10.29
N ARG A 104 -19.10 10.46 -11.29
CA ARG A 104 -19.00 10.82 -12.70
C ARG A 104 -20.37 11.30 -13.22
N LEU A 105 -20.34 12.24 -14.16
CA LEU A 105 -21.57 12.67 -14.83
C LEU A 105 -22.15 11.53 -15.67
N ASP A 106 -21.30 10.89 -16.47
CA ASP A 106 -21.66 9.76 -17.32
C ASP A 106 -20.76 8.55 -17.05
N GLU A 107 -21.33 7.35 -17.19
CA GLU A 107 -20.56 6.12 -17.10
C GLU A 107 -19.58 6.00 -18.26
N ASN A 108 -18.41 5.48 -18.00
CA ASN A 108 -17.39 5.20 -19.02
C ASN A 108 -16.90 3.76 -18.91
N LYS A 109 -17.41 2.91 -19.80
CA LYS A 109 -17.13 1.47 -19.85
C LYS A 109 -15.68 1.13 -20.26
N ASN A 110 -14.94 2.11 -20.75
CA ASN A 110 -13.53 1.95 -21.11
C ASN A 110 -12.59 2.09 -19.91
N LEU A 111 -13.11 2.46 -18.75
CA LEU A 111 -12.33 2.57 -17.52
C LEU A 111 -12.22 1.23 -16.79
N PRO A 112 -11.19 1.03 -15.93
CA PRO A 112 -11.05 -0.16 -15.11
C PRO A 112 -12.33 -0.51 -14.36
N THR A 113 -12.69 -1.79 -14.36
CA THR A 113 -13.91 -2.28 -13.68
C THR A 113 -13.74 -2.34 -12.17
N ASN A 114 -12.51 -2.56 -11.71
CA ASN A 114 -12.19 -2.50 -10.30
C ASN A 114 -12.40 -1.09 -9.72
N ASN A 115 -12.66 -0.99 -8.43
CA ASN A 115 -13.02 0.25 -7.72
C ASN A 115 -14.27 0.96 -8.27
N GLN A 116 -15.05 0.31 -9.11
CA GLN A 116 -16.22 0.91 -9.80
C GLN A 116 -15.87 2.23 -10.54
N MET A 117 -14.64 2.33 -11.04
CA MET A 117 -14.08 3.59 -11.56
C MET A 117 -14.86 4.14 -12.76
N GLY A 118 -15.39 3.27 -13.61
CA GLY A 118 -16.19 3.63 -14.78
C GLY A 118 -17.68 3.85 -14.50
N GLN A 119 -18.18 3.56 -13.30
CA GLN A 119 -19.58 3.74 -12.91
C GLN A 119 -19.85 5.18 -12.47
N LYS A 120 -21.13 5.55 -12.32
CA LYS A 120 -21.52 6.88 -11.83
C LYS A 120 -20.92 7.22 -10.47
N THR A 121 -20.77 6.22 -9.61
CA THR A 121 -20.16 6.38 -8.29
C THR A 121 -19.11 5.28 -8.09
N SER A 122 -17.91 5.67 -7.76
CA SER A 122 -16.82 4.74 -7.44
C SER A 122 -17.01 4.06 -6.09
N ASN A 123 -16.10 3.17 -5.73
CA ASN A 123 -15.96 2.72 -4.35
C ASN A 123 -15.73 3.91 -3.41
N PHE A 124 -16.07 3.72 -2.15
CA PHE A 124 -15.62 4.58 -1.05
C PHE A 124 -14.25 4.10 -0.59
N PHE A 125 -13.32 5.05 -0.45
CA PHE A 125 -11.97 4.81 0.01
C PHE A 125 -11.79 5.40 1.39
N GLY A 126 -11.13 4.67 2.29
CA GLY A 126 -10.88 5.15 3.64
C GLY A 126 -9.50 4.76 4.15
N GLU A 127 -9.00 5.56 5.07
CA GLU A 127 -7.78 5.32 5.83
C GLU A 127 -8.01 5.74 7.28
N ILE A 128 -7.65 4.87 8.22
CA ILE A 128 -7.58 5.16 9.64
C ILE A 128 -6.16 4.86 10.08
N SER A 129 -5.46 5.84 10.65
CA SER A 129 -4.14 5.66 11.24
C SER A 129 -4.16 6.13 12.69
N PHE A 130 -3.65 5.31 13.59
CA PHE A 130 -3.55 5.61 15.00
C PHE A 130 -2.11 5.37 15.48
N ASP A 131 -1.46 6.44 15.91
CA ASP A 131 -0.06 6.50 16.34
C ASP A 131 0.05 7.26 17.66
N PRO A 132 -0.39 6.64 18.79
CA PRO A 132 -0.46 7.33 20.08
C PRO A 132 0.92 7.57 20.70
N ASN A 133 1.90 6.72 20.42
CA ASN A 133 3.23 6.75 21.02
C ASN A 133 4.24 5.98 20.14
N GLU A 134 5.50 5.93 20.55
CA GLU A 134 6.57 5.24 19.82
C GLU A 134 6.51 3.70 19.88
N PHE A 135 5.69 3.16 20.78
CA PHE A 135 5.62 1.72 21.01
C PHE A 135 4.55 1.02 20.15
N PHE A 136 3.58 1.78 19.65
CA PHE A 136 2.45 1.20 18.94
C PHE A 136 1.98 2.11 17.82
N THR A 137 1.87 1.56 16.60
CA THR A 137 1.22 2.20 15.47
C THR A 137 0.30 1.22 14.77
N THR A 138 -0.84 1.69 14.31
CA THR A 138 -1.74 0.89 13.49
C THR A 138 -2.33 1.72 12.36
N LYS A 139 -2.53 1.08 11.21
CA LYS A 139 -3.10 1.69 10.02
C LYS A 139 -4.05 0.72 9.34
N TYR A 140 -5.24 1.21 9.02
CA TYR A 140 -6.23 0.47 8.26
C TYR A 140 -6.63 1.26 7.02
N ASN A 141 -6.43 0.67 5.85
CA ASN A 141 -6.88 1.20 4.56
C ASN A 141 -7.97 0.29 4.02
N PHE A 142 -9.00 0.87 3.45
CA PHE A 142 -10.07 0.09 2.86
C PHE A 142 -10.67 0.75 1.62
N SER A 143 -11.24 -0.09 0.77
CA SER A 143 -12.09 0.29 -0.34
C SER A 143 -13.36 -0.56 -0.29
N THR A 144 -14.51 0.07 -0.19
CA THR A 144 -15.81 -0.62 -0.19
C THR A 144 -16.66 -0.16 -1.37
N LYS A 145 -17.45 -1.08 -1.93
CA LYS A 145 -18.38 -0.74 -3.00
C LYS A 145 -19.38 0.34 -2.54
N ASN A 146 -19.95 1.05 -3.48
CA ASN A 146 -20.85 2.16 -3.20
C ASN A 146 -22.14 1.78 -2.44
N ASN A 147 -22.48 0.50 -2.41
CA ASN A 147 -23.58 -0.05 -1.62
C ASN A 147 -23.20 -0.47 -0.20
N PHE A 148 -21.91 -0.34 0.18
CA PHE A 148 -21.32 -0.75 1.46
C PHE A 148 -21.49 -2.23 1.85
N ASN A 149 -21.91 -3.09 0.91
CA ASN A 149 -22.12 -4.51 1.20
C ASN A 149 -20.84 -5.34 1.05
N ASP A 150 -19.91 -4.86 0.23
CA ASP A 150 -18.71 -5.61 -0.11
C ASP A 150 -17.46 -4.75 0.07
N ILE A 151 -16.50 -5.28 0.80
CA ILE A 151 -15.15 -4.73 0.87
C ILE A 151 -14.36 -5.26 -0.33
N SER A 152 -13.93 -4.35 -1.20
CA SER A 152 -13.13 -4.68 -2.38
C SER A 152 -11.65 -4.83 -2.06
N TYR A 153 -11.19 -4.05 -1.10
CA TYR A 153 -9.82 -4.05 -0.63
C TYR A 153 -9.75 -3.63 0.82
N GLU A 154 -8.92 -4.30 1.57
CA GLU A 154 -8.52 -3.90 2.92
C GLU A 154 -7.06 -4.25 3.17
N ASN A 155 -6.40 -3.38 3.91
CA ASN A 155 -5.06 -3.59 4.43
C ASN A 155 -5.01 -3.08 5.87
N PHE A 156 -4.64 -3.96 6.77
CA PHE A 156 -4.44 -3.67 8.17
C PHE A 156 -2.98 -3.91 8.53
N THR A 157 -2.28 -2.85 8.90
CA THR A 157 -0.88 -2.92 9.35
C THR A 157 -0.80 -2.48 10.80
N THR A 158 -0.11 -3.24 11.64
CA THR A 158 0.19 -2.84 13.01
C THR A 158 1.63 -3.13 13.36
N ASN A 159 2.26 -2.22 14.12
CA ASN A 159 3.63 -2.34 14.57
C ASN A 159 3.69 -2.12 16.08
N PHE A 160 4.45 -2.97 16.73
CA PHE A 160 4.81 -2.83 18.14
C PHE A 160 6.34 -2.73 18.25
N ASN A 161 6.79 -1.73 18.96
CA ASN A 161 8.21 -1.48 19.22
C ASN A 161 8.43 -1.43 20.73
N LEU A 162 8.88 -2.52 21.31
CA LEU A 162 9.01 -2.71 22.76
C LEU A 162 10.48 -2.93 23.10
N ASP A 163 11.25 -1.85 23.24
CA ASP A 163 12.68 -1.86 23.58
C ASP A 163 13.45 -2.82 22.64
N LYS A 164 13.68 -4.05 23.09
CA LYS A 164 14.41 -5.07 22.32
C LYS A 164 13.57 -5.83 21.31
N PHE A 165 12.24 -5.75 21.41
CA PHE A 165 11.30 -6.43 20.53
C PHE A 165 10.65 -5.47 19.57
N GLU A 166 10.76 -5.76 18.27
CA GLU A 166 10.00 -5.12 17.21
C GLU A 166 9.12 -6.20 16.56
N THR A 167 7.82 -5.99 16.45
CA THR A 167 6.95 -6.91 15.73
C THR A 167 5.98 -6.16 14.85
N SER A 168 5.72 -6.69 13.65
CA SER A 168 4.77 -6.14 12.71
C SER A 168 3.85 -7.24 12.16
N PHE A 169 2.60 -6.84 11.93
CA PHE A 169 1.59 -7.65 11.24
C PHE A 169 1.02 -6.83 10.09
N ASP A 170 0.95 -7.43 8.92
CA ASP A 170 0.40 -6.81 7.71
C ASP A 170 -0.58 -7.79 7.06
N TYR A 171 -1.87 -7.48 7.19
CA TYR A 171 -2.96 -8.23 6.59
C TYR A 171 -3.46 -7.49 5.35
N ILE A 172 -3.56 -8.19 4.24
CA ILE A 172 -4.16 -7.69 2.99
C ILE A 172 -5.22 -8.65 2.52
N ASN A 173 -6.36 -8.09 2.13
CA ASN A 173 -7.42 -8.79 1.43
C ASN A 173 -7.88 -7.96 0.23
N GLU A 174 -7.89 -8.55 -0.96
CA GLU A 174 -8.25 -7.90 -2.22
C GLU A 174 -9.19 -8.80 -3.02
N ASN A 175 -10.44 -8.38 -3.10
CA ASN A 175 -11.53 -9.12 -3.72
C ASN A 175 -11.89 -8.63 -5.14
N ASP A 176 -11.35 -7.48 -5.58
CA ASP A 176 -11.65 -6.89 -6.89
C ASP A 176 -10.84 -7.50 -8.04
N LYS A 177 -9.91 -8.40 -7.75
CA LYS A 177 -9.16 -9.15 -8.74
C LYS A 177 -9.89 -10.42 -9.13
N GLU A 178 -9.63 -10.90 -10.35
CA GLU A 178 -10.09 -12.19 -10.84
C GLU A 178 -9.61 -13.32 -9.92
N ASP A 179 -8.34 -13.25 -9.51
CA ASP A 179 -7.78 -14.09 -8.45
C ASP A 179 -7.77 -13.29 -7.14
N LYS A 180 -8.61 -13.68 -6.21
CA LYS A 180 -8.63 -13.12 -4.86
C LYS A 180 -7.26 -13.27 -4.20
N VAL A 181 -6.84 -12.23 -3.49
CA VAL A 181 -5.59 -12.21 -2.76
C VAL A 181 -5.88 -11.92 -1.30
N SER A 182 -5.55 -12.87 -0.43
CA SER A 182 -5.63 -12.66 1.02
C SER A 182 -4.40 -13.25 1.67
N TYR A 183 -3.64 -12.43 2.38
CA TYR A 183 -2.47 -12.90 3.12
C TYR A 183 -2.23 -12.13 4.40
N LEU A 184 -1.57 -12.82 5.34
CA LEU A 184 -1.04 -12.26 6.57
C LEU A 184 0.48 -12.41 6.57
N LYS A 185 1.18 -11.29 6.61
CA LYS A 185 2.62 -11.25 6.87
C LYS A 185 2.86 -10.92 8.35
N SER A 186 3.71 -11.71 9.00
CA SER A 186 4.13 -11.47 10.37
C SER A 186 5.66 -11.35 10.41
N GLU A 187 6.16 -10.40 11.16
CA GLU A 187 7.59 -10.19 11.36
C GLU A 187 7.86 -9.95 12.84
N LEU A 188 8.87 -10.64 13.36
CA LEU A 188 9.37 -10.50 14.72
C LEU A 188 10.87 -10.25 14.66
N LYS A 189 11.34 -9.22 15.33
CA LYS A 189 12.76 -8.93 15.46
C LYS A 189 13.12 -8.77 16.94
N TYR A 190 14.22 -9.37 17.34
CA TYR A 190 14.79 -9.24 18.67
C TYR A 190 16.21 -8.68 18.59
N ASN A 191 16.42 -7.55 19.23
CA ASN A 191 17.72 -6.89 19.32
C ASN A 191 18.42 -7.35 20.60
N PHE A 192 19.47 -8.17 20.49
CA PHE A 192 20.28 -8.59 21.63
C PHE A 192 21.02 -7.39 22.24
N ASN A 193 21.54 -6.54 21.34
CA ASN A 193 22.23 -5.28 21.62
C ASN A 193 22.23 -4.42 20.34
N ASP A 194 22.91 -3.28 20.36
CA ASP A 194 22.96 -2.33 19.25
C ASP A 194 23.60 -2.89 17.96
N THR A 195 24.34 -3.98 18.08
CA THR A 195 25.07 -4.59 16.94
C THR A 195 24.48 -5.92 16.46
N ASN A 196 23.69 -6.61 17.28
CA ASN A 196 23.23 -7.96 16.99
C ASN A 196 21.70 -8.06 17.10
N ASN A 197 21.08 -8.62 16.10
CA ASN A 197 19.65 -8.93 16.12
C ASN A 197 19.35 -10.26 15.40
N ILE A 198 18.21 -10.81 15.72
CA ILE A 198 17.60 -11.92 15.00
C ILE A 198 16.21 -11.49 14.57
N SER A 199 15.82 -11.79 13.33
CA SER A 199 14.48 -11.56 12.84
C SER A 199 13.90 -12.81 12.20
N PHE A 200 12.62 -12.99 12.42
CA PHE A 200 11.82 -14.06 11.82
C PHE A 200 10.65 -13.40 11.08
N SER A 201 10.41 -13.81 9.84
CA SER A 201 9.24 -13.37 9.09
C SER A 201 8.58 -14.55 8.37
N THR A 202 7.27 -14.47 8.28
CA THR A 202 6.45 -15.44 7.56
C THR A 202 5.34 -14.74 6.80
N ARG A 203 4.85 -15.36 5.74
CA ARG A 203 3.64 -14.94 5.04
C ARG A 203 2.75 -16.15 4.80
N GLU A 204 1.50 -16.01 5.23
CA GLU A 204 0.45 -17.00 5.07
C GLU A 204 -0.54 -16.51 4.01
N ASN A 205 -0.79 -17.33 3.01
CA ASN A 205 -1.84 -17.13 2.04
C ASN A 205 -3.13 -17.76 2.60
N ILE A 206 -4.05 -16.88 3.02
CA ILE A 206 -5.29 -17.30 3.70
C ILE A 206 -6.25 -17.97 2.71
N GLU A 207 -6.31 -17.52 1.45
CA GLU A 207 -7.17 -18.11 0.43
C GLU A 207 -6.77 -19.55 0.07
N LYS A 208 -5.48 -19.85 0.13
CA LYS A 208 -4.93 -21.15 -0.24
C LYS A 208 -4.63 -22.04 0.98
N ASP A 209 -4.84 -21.53 2.19
CA ASP A 209 -4.46 -22.18 3.44
C ASP A 209 -3.00 -22.68 3.41
N LEU A 210 -2.09 -21.82 2.96
CA LEU A 210 -0.70 -22.16 2.69
C LEU A 210 0.24 -21.10 3.26
N THR A 211 1.24 -21.54 4.02
CA THR A 211 2.40 -20.70 4.33
C THR A 211 3.27 -20.56 3.09
N GLU A 212 3.48 -19.35 2.61
CA GLU A 212 4.26 -19.09 1.40
C GLU A 212 5.77 -19.14 1.66
N TYR A 213 6.20 -18.62 2.82
CA TYR A 213 7.62 -18.69 3.21
C TYR A 213 7.84 -18.53 4.72
N TYR A 214 9.00 -19.02 5.15
CA TYR A 214 9.67 -18.65 6.40
C TYR A 214 11.02 -18.04 6.07
N ASN A 215 11.36 -16.97 6.77
CA ASN A 215 12.66 -16.33 6.66
C ASN A 215 13.21 -16.04 8.07
N LEU A 216 14.41 -16.54 8.36
CA LEU A 216 15.11 -16.32 9.63
C LEU A 216 16.44 -15.68 9.32
N ILE A 217 16.69 -14.51 9.91
CA ILE A 217 17.89 -13.73 9.67
C ILE A 217 18.57 -13.44 11.01
N TYR A 218 19.82 -13.84 11.14
CA TYR A 218 20.71 -13.29 12.17
C TYR A 218 21.61 -12.25 11.54
N GLN A 219 21.67 -11.07 12.14
CA GLN A 219 22.46 -9.94 11.65
C GLN A 219 23.40 -9.43 12.73
N TYR A 220 24.65 -9.22 12.32
CA TYR A 220 25.64 -8.42 13.03
C TYR A 220 25.95 -7.16 12.23
N LYS A 221 25.94 -6.00 12.87
CA LYS A 221 26.26 -4.72 12.23
C LYS A 221 27.00 -3.80 13.20
N ASN A 222 28.13 -3.27 12.74
CA ASN A 222 28.82 -2.16 13.38
C ASN A 222 29.16 -1.07 12.33
N ASP A 223 29.94 -0.06 12.69
CA ASP A 223 30.26 1.07 11.81
C ASP A 223 31.02 0.69 10.54
N CYS A 224 31.74 -0.43 10.55
CA CYS A 224 32.61 -0.85 9.45
C CYS A 224 32.11 -2.10 8.72
N LEU A 225 31.27 -2.92 9.35
CA LEU A 225 30.89 -4.22 8.86
C LEU A 225 29.41 -4.52 9.15
N ALA A 226 28.71 -5.01 8.14
CA ALA A 226 27.45 -5.70 8.32
C ALA A 226 27.56 -7.12 7.76
N ALA A 227 27.24 -8.10 8.59
CA ALA A 227 27.20 -9.51 8.21
C ALA A 227 25.85 -10.11 8.58
N SER A 228 25.28 -10.95 7.71
CA SER A 228 24.08 -11.69 8.03
C SER A 228 24.15 -13.12 7.54
N ILE A 229 23.49 -14.00 8.30
CA ILE A 229 23.14 -15.36 7.89
C ILE A 229 21.63 -15.39 7.76
N GLU A 230 21.14 -15.74 6.58
CA GLU A 230 19.71 -15.77 6.25
C GLU A 230 19.33 -17.19 5.85
N TYR A 231 18.40 -17.78 6.56
CA TYR A 231 17.72 -19.01 6.18
C TYR A 231 16.36 -18.65 5.60
N ASN A 232 16.12 -19.07 4.36
CA ASN A 232 14.84 -18.85 3.67
C ASN A 232 14.29 -20.19 3.20
N LYS A 233 13.03 -20.45 3.53
CA LYS A 233 12.29 -21.60 3.04
C LYS A 233 10.99 -21.11 2.40
N SER A 234 10.84 -21.37 1.10
CA SER A 234 9.65 -21.02 0.31
C SER A 234 8.86 -22.29 0.00
N TYR A 235 7.54 -22.22 0.17
CA TYR A 235 6.61 -23.30 -0.18
C TYR A 235 5.79 -22.98 -1.42
N TYR A 236 6.01 -21.80 -2.00
CA TYR A 236 5.29 -21.38 -3.19
C TYR A 236 5.69 -22.25 -4.39
N GLU A 237 4.67 -22.80 -5.07
CA GLU A 237 4.83 -23.57 -6.30
C GLU A 237 3.93 -22.95 -7.38
N ASP A 238 4.53 -22.54 -8.49
CA ASP A 238 3.81 -22.06 -9.67
C ASP A 238 4.52 -22.50 -10.93
N ARG A 239 3.89 -23.39 -11.71
CA ARG A 239 4.42 -23.97 -12.96
C ARG A 239 5.84 -24.54 -12.81
N ASP A 240 6.86 -23.76 -13.19
CA ASP A 240 8.26 -24.15 -13.15
C ASP A 240 8.97 -23.75 -11.83
N ILE A 241 8.31 -22.98 -10.97
CA ILE A 241 8.84 -22.57 -9.67
C ILE A 241 8.52 -23.65 -8.65
N LYS A 242 9.55 -24.25 -8.07
CA LYS A 242 9.43 -25.27 -7.01
C LYS A 242 9.75 -24.65 -5.64
N PRO A 243 9.24 -25.25 -4.55
CA PRO A 243 9.67 -24.91 -3.21
C PRO A 243 11.20 -24.91 -3.10
N GLN A 244 11.73 -23.92 -2.41
CA GLN A 244 13.18 -23.74 -2.28
C GLN A 244 13.56 -23.57 -0.82
N GLU A 245 14.73 -24.08 -0.48
CA GLU A 245 15.33 -23.90 0.82
C GLU A 245 16.77 -23.41 0.62
N ASN A 246 17.12 -22.27 1.16
CA ASN A 246 18.37 -21.61 0.91
C ASN A 246 18.97 -21.03 2.19
N ILE A 247 20.29 -21.06 2.29
CA ILE A 247 21.05 -20.30 3.26
C ILE A 247 21.89 -19.27 2.51
N TYR A 248 21.78 -18.01 2.91
CA TYR A 248 22.56 -16.91 2.35
C TYR A 248 23.53 -16.39 3.40
N LEU A 249 24.78 -16.21 3.01
CA LEU A 249 25.76 -15.45 3.79
C LEU A 249 26.00 -14.13 3.05
N LYS A 250 25.69 -13.01 3.71
CA LYS A 250 25.93 -11.67 3.19
C LYS A 250 26.96 -10.96 4.03
N LEU A 251 27.90 -10.32 3.38
CA LEU A 251 28.94 -9.51 4.01
C LEU A 251 28.99 -8.16 3.29
N THR A 252 28.83 -7.09 4.04
CA THR A 252 28.96 -5.71 3.55
C THR A 252 30.06 -5.02 4.36
N ILE A 253 31.12 -4.58 3.68
CA ILE A 253 32.21 -3.81 4.30
C ILE A 253 32.02 -2.35 3.91
N MET A 254 31.75 -1.52 4.89
CA MET A 254 31.61 -0.08 4.70
C MET A 254 32.99 0.59 4.85
N PRO A 255 33.46 1.41 3.87
CA PRO A 255 32.77 1.94 2.69
C PRO A 255 32.97 1.15 1.39
N PHE A 256 33.48 -0.07 1.40
CA PHE A 256 33.99 -0.76 0.21
C PHE A 256 32.98 -1.60 -0.61
N GLY A 257 31.73 -1.76 -0.17
CA GLY A 257 30.71 -2.46 -0.93
C GLY A 257 30.22 -3.78 -0.33
N GLN A 258 29.34 -4.46 -1.05
CA GLN A 258 28.64 -5.68 -0.59
C GLN A 258 29.13 -6.92 -1.36
N ILE A 259 29.40 -8.02 -0.62
CA ILE A 259 29.65 -9.34 -1.16
C ILE A 259 28.54 -10.27 -0.67
N ALA A 260 27.88 -10.97 -1.58
CA ALA A 260 26.88 -11.98 -1.27
C ALA A 260 27.27 -13.32 -1.88
N SER A 261 27.15 -14.41 -1.15
CA SER A 261 27.30 -15.76 -1.64
C SER A 261 26.09 -16.62 -1.29
N THR A 262 25.66 -17.46 -2.21
CA THR A 262 24.63 -18.46 -2.01
C THR A 262 25.29 -19.84 -2.07
N PRO A 263 25.51 -20.54 -0.96
CA PRO A 263 25.86 -21.96 -1.02
C PRO A 263 24.65 -22.74 -1.53
N ASN A 264 24.77 -23.41 -2.67
CA ASN A 264 23.77 -24.39 -3.12
C ASN A 264 23.81 -25.58 -2.17
N LEU A 265 22.78 -25.72 -1.36
CA LEU A 265 22.50 -26.98 -0.68
C LEU A 265 21.97 -27.94 -1.77
N LYS A 266 22.81 -28.85 -2.20
CA LYS A 266 22.36 -29.99 -3.03
C LYS A 266 21.71 -31.01 -2.10
N ASP A 267 20.55 -31.52 -2.55
CA ASP A 267 19.81 -32.66 -1.96
C ASP A 267 20.73 -33.88 -1.66
#